data_c65206f938d44d2e6449eb7e9771e51d
#
_entry.id   c65206f938d44d2e6449eb7e9771e51d
#
_cell.length_a   1.000
_cell.length_b   1.000
_cell.length_c   1.000
_cell.angle_alpha   90.00
_cell.angle_beta   90.00
_cell.angle_gamma   90.00
#
_symmetry.space_group_name_H-M   'P 1'
#
loop_
_entity.id
_entity.type
_entity.pdbx_description
1 polymer ?
#
loop_
_entity_poly.entity_id
_entity_poly.type
_entity_poly.pdbx_seq_one_letter_code
_entity_poly.pdbx_strand_id
1 'polypeptide(L)'
;MRDGLTMQFSEMDSKERGVLFASLFLALIVFGSATYLYLNPTVQVIEVKIFDTYQKNDITTIWTYGAGKLRLYGLYDIEIDETYRITYQSRSRNNAEIVLNVEKIS
;
A
#
# COMPACT_ATOMS: atom_id res chain seq x y z
N MET A 1 -42.03 30.78 -8.13
CA MET A 1 -41.20 30.06 -9.06
C MET A 1 -40.56 28.88 -8.32
N ARG A 2 -40.59 27.74 -8.92
CA ARG A 2 -39.81 26.66 -8.37
C ARG A 2 -38.34 27.07 -8.36
N ASP A 3 -37.57 26.62 -7.39
CA ASP A 3 -36.16 26.85 -7.44
C ASP A 3 -35.56 26.11 -8.65
N GLY A 4 -34.43 26.60 -9.16
CA GLY A 4 -33.81 26.07 -10.35
C GLY A 4 -33.34 24.62 -10.21
N LEU A 5 -32.93 24.21 -9.03
CA LEU A 5 -32.45 22.86 -8.78
C LEU A 5 -33.58 21.84 -8.91
N THR A 6 -34.69 22.04 -8.25
CA THR A 6 -35.86 21.17 -8.34
C THR A 6 -36.39 21.09 -9.77
N MET A 7 -36.44 22.20 -10.44
CA MET A 7 -36.86 22.27 -11.82
C MET A 7 -35.96 21.46 -12.75
N GLN A 8 -34.64 21.55 -12.56
CA GLN A 8 -33.68 20.80 -13.36
C GLN A 8 -33.86 19.30 -13.20
N PHE A 9 -33.99 18.82 -11.97
CA PHE A 9 -34.20 17.41 -11.73
C PHE A 9 -35.49 16.87 -12.32
N SER A 10 -36.60 17.60 -12.18
CA SER A 10 -37.87 17.11 -12.68
C SER A 10 -37.96 17.15 -14.21
N GLU A 11 -37.17 17.98 -14.86
CA GLU A 11 -37.18 18.12 -16.32
C GLU A 11 -36.09 17.33 -17.02
N MET A 12 -35.16 16.72 -16.28
CA MET A 12 -34.18 15.80 -16.83
C MET A 12 -34.85 14.57 -17.40
N ASP A 13 -34.42 14.15 -18.57
CA ASP A 13 -34.87 12.87 -19.12
C ASP A 13 -34.13 11.70 -18.46
N SER A 14 -34.56 10.47 -18.76
CA SER A 14 -33.99 9.27 -18.17
C SER A 14 -32.50 9.09 -18.49
N LYS A 15 -32.08 9.50 -19.67
CA LYS A 15 -30.68 9.39 -20.12
C LYS A 15 -29.77 10.32 -19.32
N GLU A 16 -30.19 11.55 -19.10
CA GLU A 16 -29.42 12.53 -18.32
C GLU A 16 -29.28 12.11 -16.87
N ARG A 17 -30.37 11.59 -16.27
CA ARG A 17 -30.32 11.04 -14.91
C ARG A 17 -29.36 9.87 -14.81
N GLY A 18 -29.36 8.98 -15.78
CA GLY A 18 -28.47 7.82 -15.82
C GLY A 18 -27.02 8.25 -15.88
N VAL A 19 -26.68 9.24 -16.69
CA VAL A 19 -25.33 9.78 -16.79
C VAL A 19 -24.89 10.41 -15.46
N LEU A 20 -25.76 11.17 -14.80
CA LEU A 20 -25.47 11.79 -13.51
C LEU A 20 -25.18 10.74 -12.44
N PHE A 21 -26.02 9.73 -12.31
CA PHE A 21 -25.82 8.66 -11.32
C PHE A 21 -24.59 7.82 -11.62
N ALA A 22 -24.32 7.52 -12.89
CA ALA A 22 -23.12 6.80 -13.29
C ALA A 22 -21.84 7.55 -12.92
N SER A 23 -21.83 8.88 -13.12
CA SER A 23 -20.69 9.74 -12.77
C SER A 23 -20.46 9.77 -11.26
N LEU A 24 -21.51 9.88 -10.46
CA LEU A 24 -21.40 9.83 -9.00
C LEU A 24 -20.87 8.46 -8.52
N PHE A 25 -21.38 7.39 -9.11
CA PHE A 25 -20.97 6.04 -8.75
C PHE A 25 -19.48 5.81 -9.05
N LEU A 26 -19.01 6.24 -10.22
CA LEU A 26 -17.60 6.19 -10.59
C LEU A 26 -16.72 6.98 -9.62
N ALA A 27 -17.14 8.19 -9.25
CA ALA A 27 -16.40 9.01 -8.30
C ALA A 27 -16.25 8.31 -6.94
N LEU A 28 -17.32 7.66 -6.47
CA LEU A 28 -17.29 6.90 -5.22
C LEU A 28 -16.34 5.71 -5.30
N ILE A 29 -16.33 4.99 -6.42
CA ILE A 29 -15.41 3.85 -6.62
C ILE A 29 -13.96 4.32 -6.60
N VAL A 30 -13.64 5.37 -7.34
CA VAL A 30 -12.26 5.89 -7.40
C VAL A 30 -11.81 6.39 -6.04
N PHE A 31 -12.64 7.15 -5.34
CA PHE A 31 -12.33 7.66 -4.01
C PHE A 31 -12.18 6.55 -2.99
N GLY A 32 -13.10 5.58 -3.00
CA GLY A 32 -13.03 4.43 -2.10
C GLY A 32 -11.80 3.55 -2.34
N SER A 33 -11.42 3.33 -3.61
CA SER A 33 -10.22 2.59 -3.96
C SER A 33 -8.95 3.29 -3.48
N ALA A 34 -8.85 4.60 -3.67
CA ALA A 34 -7.71 5.38 -3.21
C ALA A 34 -7.59 5.33 -1.68
N THR A 35 -8.70 5.46 -0.96
CA THR A 35 -8.73 5.37 0.50
C THR A 35 -8.32 3.98 0.97
N TYR A 36 -8.83 2.94 0.33
CA TYR A 36 -8.48 1.56 0.65
C TYR A 36 -6.98 1.31 0.51
N LEU A 37 -6.37 1.74 -0.61
CA LEU A 37 -4.93 1.59 -0.84
C LEU A 37 -4.09 2.36 0.16
N TYR A 38 -4.57 3.53 0.59
CA TYR A 38 -3.88 4.33 1.61
C TYR A 38 -3.89 3.63 2.98
N LEU A 39 -5.04 3.08 3.38
CA LEU A 39 -5.20 2.41 4.68
C LEU A 39 -4.62 1.00 4.69
N ASN A 40 -4.58 0.33 3.53
CA ASN A 40 -4.09 -1.04 3.38
C ASN A 40 -2.93 -1.06 2.39
N PRO A 41 -1.70 -0.80 2.84
CA PRO A 41 -0.55 -0.80 1.95
C PRO A 41 -0.35 -2.16 1.28
N THR A 42 0.16 -2.11 0.07
CA THR A 42 0.36 -3.31 -0.75
C THR A 42 1.39 -4.24 -0.12
N VAL A 43 1.09 -5.53 -0.12
CA VAL A 43 2.04 -6.56 0.29
C VAL A 43 3.15 -6.67 -0.76
N GLN A 44 4.38 -6.63 -0.30
CA GLN A 44 5.56 -6.79 -1.14
C GLN A 44 6.34 -8.01 -0.70
N VAL A 45 6.92 -8.73 -1.67
CA VAL A 45 7.79 -9.87 -1.43
C VAL A 45 9.11 -9.60 -2.14
N ILE A 46 10.20 -9.63 -1.38
CA ILE A 46 11.53 -9.45 -1.93
C ILE A 46 12.44 -10.62 -1.54
N GLU A 47 13.38 -10.95 -2.42
CA GLU A 47 14.44 -11.90 -2.12
C GLU A 47 15.77 -11.16 -2.19
N VAL A 48 16.49 -11.11 -1.08
CA VAL A 48 17.70 -10.31 -0.98
C VAL A 48 18.80 -11.08 -0.24
N LYS A 49 20.03 -10.86 -0.69
CA LYS A 49 21.20 -11.33 0.02
C LYS A 49 21.69 -10.23 0.95
N ILE A 50 21.98 -10.57 2.18
CA ILE A 50 22.32 -9.61 3.23
C ILE A 50 23.84 -9.46 3.31
N PHE A 51 24.35 -8.22 3.25
CA PHE A 51 25.77 -8.00 3.49
C PHE A 51 26.07 -7.35 4.84
N ASP A 52 25.08 -6.75 5.50
CA ASP A 52 25.22 -6.23 6.85
C ASP A 52 23.86 -6.13 7.53
N THR A 53 23.85 -6.13 8.86
CA THR A 53 22.63 -6.00 9.66
C THR A 53 22.93 -5.28 10.96
N TYR A 54 21.95 -4.53 11.47
CA TYR A 54 22.07 -3.77 12.70
C TYR A 54 20.72 -3.68 13.39
N GLN A 55 20.69 -3.90 14.70
CA GLN A 55 19.46 -3.83 15.49
C GLN A 55 19.55 -2.70 16.51
N LYS A 56 18.53 -1.84 16.53
CA LYS A 56 18.41 -0.75 17.50
C LYS A 56 16.95 -0.32 17.61
N ASN A 57 16.49 -0.09 18.85
CA ASN A 57 15.13 0.42 19.12
C ASN A 57 14.04 -0.45 18.48
N ASP A 58 14.17 -1.78 18.60
CA ASP A 58 13.23 -2.75 18.05
C ASP A 58 13.09 -2.68 16.52
N ILE A 59 14.12 -2.18 15.85
CA ILE A 59 14.19 -2.15 14.39
C ILE A 59 15.44 -2.90 13.95
N THR A 60 15.26 -3.84 13.02
CA THR A 60 16.35 -4.53 12.35
C THR A 60 16.61 -3.83 11.01
N THR A 61 17.75 -3.18 10.91
CA THR A 61 18.17 -2.57 9.64
C THR A 61 19.06 -3.55 8.90
N ILE A 62 18.75 -3.80 7.64
CA ILE A 62 19.54 -4.67 6.78
C ILE A 62 20.06 -3.89 5.57
N TRP A 63 21.28 -4.19 5.18
CA TRP A 63 21.88 -3.71 3.94
C TRP A 63 21.98 -4.90 2.99
N THR A 64 21.43 -4.73 1.79
CA THR A 64 21.27 -5.81 0.83
C THR A 64 22.07 -5.56 -0.42
N TYR A 65 22.50 -6.65 -1.07
CA TYR A 65 23.10 -6.55 -2.41
C TYR A 65 21.99 -6.25 -3.43
N GLY A 66 22.06 -5.09 -4.06
CA GLY A 66 21.15 -4.70 -5.14
C GLY A 66 19.87 -3.97 -4.71
N ALA A 67 19.33 -4.24 -3.53
CA ALA A 67 18.09 -3.59 -3.07
C ALA A 67 18.33 -2.44 -2.09
N GLY A 68 19.58 -2.23 -1.67
CA GLY A 68 19.94 -1.17 -0.75
C GLY A 68 19.57 -1.46 0.69
N LYS A 69 19.29 -0.41 1.45
CA LYS A 69 18.99 -0.47 2.87
C LYS A 69 17.48 -0.67 3.08
N LEU A 70 17.12 -1.57 3.99
CA LEU A 70 15.73 -1.79 4.38
C LEU A 70 15.62 -1.86 5.90
N ARG A 71 14.64 -1.20 6.48
CA ARG A 71 14.34 -1.25 7.91
C ARG A 71 13.15 -2.15 8.15
N LEU A 72 13.38 -3.23 8.91
CA LEU A 72 12.33 -4.15 9.33
C LEU A 72 11.88 -3.77 10.73
N TYR A 73 10.63 -3.43 10.90
CA TYR A 73 10.09 -3.08 12.21
C TYR A 73 9.87 -4.36 13.02
N GLY A 74 10.76 -4.59 13.98
CA GLY A 74 10.82 -5.78 14.81
C GLY A 74 12.26 -6.27 14.94
N LEU A 75 12.47 -7.26 15.80
CA LEU A 75 13.77 -7.88 15.98
C LEU A 75 13.78 -9.22 15.26
N TYR A 76 14.66 -9.36 14.30
CA TYR A 76 14.81 -10.57 13.48
C TYR A 76 16.25 -11.04 13.51
N ASP A 77 16.44 -12.34 13.65
CA ASP A 77 17.76 -12.96 13.59
C ASP A 77 18.18 -13.13 12.13
N ILE A 78 18.93 -12.16 11.64
CA ILE A 78 19.38 -12.11 10.24
C ILE A 78 20.86 -12.41 10.19
N GLU A 79 21.24 -13.40 9.38
CA GLU A 79 22.64 -13.78 9.18
C GLU A 79 23.21 -13.09 7.96
N ILE A 80 24.44 -12.61 8.06
CA ILE A 80 25.18 -11.98 6.97
C ILE A 80 25.53 -13.03 5.91
N ASP A 81 25.54 -12.63 4.64
CA ASP A 81 25.83 -13.46 3.47
C ASP A 81 24.81 -14.55 3.16
N GLU A 82 23.67 -14.52 3.83
CA GLU A 82 22.55 -15.40 3.55
C GLU A 82 21.47 -14.70 2.77
N THR A 83 20.65 -15.47 2.06
CA THR A 83 19.55 -14.95 1.26
C THR A 83 18.22 -15.16 1.97
N TYR A 84 17.42 -14.12 2.04
CA TYR A 84 16.13 -14.13 2.71
C TYR A 84 15.00 -13.70 1.76
N ARG A 85 13.85 -14.34 1.92
CA ARG A 85 12.61 -13.89 1.34
C ARG A 85 11.84 -13.14 2.42
N ILE A 86 11.57 -11.86 2.18
CA ILE A 86 10.90 -10.99 3.14
C ILE A 86 9.57 -10.57 2.56
N THR A 87 8.49 -10.87 3.27
CA THR A 87 7.13 -10.45 2.92
C THR A 87 6.71 -9.37 3.90
N TYR A 88 6.34 -8.21 3.38
CA TYR A 88 6.00 -7.07 4.24
C TYR A 88 4.99 -6.15 3.57
N GLN A 89 4.37 -5.30 4.40
CA GLN A 89 3.53 -4.20 3.95
C GLN A 89 4.19 -2.89 4.34
N SER A 90 4.22 -1.92 3.42
CA SER A 90 4.86 -0.65 3.67
C SER A 90 4.21 0.47 2.86
N ARG A 91 4.17 1.65 3.44
CA ARG A 91 3.79 2.90 2.76
C ARG A 91 4.99 3.68 2.26
N SER A 92 6.17 3.31 2.69
CA SER A 92 7.40 3.98 2.32
C SER A 92 8.41 2.99 1.75
N ARG A 93 9.29 3.50 0.89
CA ARG A 93 10.14 2.67 0.04
C ARG A 93 11.15 1.82 0.81
N ASN A 94 11.72 2.36 1.89
CA ASN A 94 12.85 1.75 2.59
C ASN A 94 12.47 1.24 3.97
N ASN A 95 11.19 1.18 4.29
CA ASN A 95 10.70 0.74 5.60
C ASN A 95 9.69 -0.37 5.44
N ALA A 96 9.95 -1.52 6.04
CA ALA A 96 8.97 -2.59 6.17
C ALA A 96 8.22 -2.39 7.49
N GLU A 97 7.16 -1.59 7.47
CA GLU A 97 6.41 -1.20 8.66
C GLU A 97 5.69 -2.37 9.30
N ILE A 98 5.17 -3.28 8.48
CA ILE A 98 4.50 -4.49 8.93
C ILE A 98 5.18 -5.67 8.25
N VAL A 99 6.01 -6.38 9.00
CA VAL A 99 6.70 -7.56 8.50
C VAL A 99 5.79 -8.77 8.71
N LEU A 100 5.41 -9.43 7.63
CA LEU A 100 4.54 -10.59 7.67
C LEU A 100 5.32 -11.90 7.78
N ASN A 101 6.44 -11.99 7.10
CA ASN A 101 7.28 -13.19 7.13
C ASN A 101 8.72 -12.85 6.74
N VAL A 102 9.67 -13.53 7.38
CA VAL A 102 11.09 -13.49 7.04
C VAL A 102 11.56 -14.94 6.96
N GLU A 103 11.94 -15.38 5.77
CA GLU A 103 12.32 -16.77 5.52
C GLU A 103 13.71 -16.83 4.91
N LYS A 104 14.59 -17.64 5.53
CA LYS A 104 15.89 -17.92 4.98
C LYS A 104 15.76 -18.96 3.87
N ILE A 105 16.22 -18.64 2.68
CA ILE A 105 16.07 -19.52 1.51
C ILE A 105 17.38 -20.11 0.99
N SER A 106 18.50 -19.69 1.56
CA SER A 106 19.79 -20.33 1.21
C SER A 106 20.84 -20.15 2.29
#